data_59bec3f8ad8ce0e7e88368573807ea80
#
_entry.id   59bec3f8ad8ce0e7e88368573807ea80
#
_cell.length_a   1.000
_cell.length_b   1.000
_cell.length_c   1.000
_cell.angle_alpha   90.00
_cell.angle_beta   90.00
_cell.angle_gamma   90.00
#
_symmetry.space_group_name_H-M   'P 1'
#
loop_
_entity.id
_entity.type
_entity.pdbx_description
1 polymer ?
#
loop_
_entity_poly.entity_id
_entity_poly.type
_entity_poly.pdbx_seq_one_letter_code
_entity_poly.pdbx_strand_id
1 'polypeptide(L)'
;MQKITKAVIPAAGLGTRMLPIAKSVPKEMLPIVDKPAISYLVEEAVASGVTDILIITGRGKDAIENYFDYSVEYEKKLADSQKTDKIEEMRRICSLANVYFLRQKETKGLGHAVLTAKNFVGSEPFYILYGDDVILSETPVCKQLADAYEKYQKPCCGVKSVPWELVYKYCSLKAESNGDNTYDVTDMIEKPKKGQEYSNLSILGRVLLTPDIFGILENTVPGAGGEIQLTDAMSVLARNGGMTAVDFEGERFDFGSKLGFLTANVKSGISHPEVGEEFKKFLIDFVKTLDK
;
A
#
# COMPACT_ATOMS: atom_id res chain seq x y z
N MET A 1 22.41 8.64 -10.25
CA MET A 1 21.07 8.46 -9.62
C MET A 1 21.00 7.05 -9.05
N GLN A 2 20.79 6.89 -7.74
CA GLN A 2 20.60 5.57 -7.15
C GLN A 2 19.17 5.11 -7.47
N LYS A 3 19.05 4.07 -8.30
CA LYS A 3 17.75 3.49 -8.68
C LYS A 3 17.16 2.77 -7.48
N ILE A 4 15.90 3.04 -7.12
CA ILE A 4 15.22 2.37 -6.03
C ILE A 4 14.64 1.06 -6.58
N THR A 5 15.23 -0.05 -6.15
CA THR A 5 14.92 -1.38 -6.70
C THR A 5 14.16 -2.27 -5.74
N LYS A 6 14.00 -1.85 -4.47
CA LYS A 6 13.39 -2.66 -3.41
C LYS A 6 12.09 -2.07 -2.90
N ALA A 7 11.13 -2.94 -2.66
CA ALA A 7 9.88 -2.60 -1.98
C ALA A 7 9.55 -3.60 -0.87
N VAL A 8 8.88 -3.10 0.17
CA VAL A 8 8.35 -3.89 1.28
C VAL A 8 6.85 -3.68 1.35
N ILE A 9 6.08 -4.77 1.36
CA ILE A 9 4.61 -4.74 1.46
C ILE A 9 4.21 -5.42 2.78
N PRO A 10 3.92 -4.66 3.85
CA PRO A 10 3.38 -5.21 5.08
C PRO A 10 1.96 -5.72 4.89
N ALA A 11 1.77 -7.03 4.98
CA ALA A 11 0.50 -7.73 4.78
C ALA A 11 0.16 -8.69 5.94
N ALA A 12 0.79 -8.52 7.12
CA ALA A 12 0.62 -9.42 8.28
C ALA A 12 -0.63 -9.13 9.13
N GLY A 13 -1.30 -7.98 8.93
CA GLY A 13 -2.46 -7.55 9.73
C GLY A 13 -3.66 -8.51 9.64
N LEU A 14 -4.40 -8.66 10.74
CA LEU A 14 -5.53 -9.59 10.84
C LEU A 14 -6.78 -9.17 10.07
N GLY A 15 -6.89 -7.90 9.66
CA GLY A 15 -8.03 -7.42 8.87
C GLY A 15 -9.37 -7.45 9.61
N THR A 16 -9.40 -7.23 10.92
CA THR A 16 -10.60 -7.37 11.77
C THR A 16 -11.78 -6.53 11.33
N ARG A 17 -11.54 -5.38 10.70
CA ARG A 17 -12.60 -4.52 10.12
C ARG A 17 -13.36 -5.18 8.97
N MET A 18 -12.73 -6.18 8.32
CA MET A 18 -13.29 -6.95 7.19
C MET A 18 -13.86 -8.31 7.60
N LEU A 19 -14.04 -8.57 8.90
CA LEU A 19 -14.74 -9.77 9.34
C LEU A 19 -16.22 -9.74 8.88
N PRO A 20 -16.82 -10.93 8.55
CA PRO A 20 -16.25 -12.28 8.76
C PRO A 20 -15.32 -12.78 7.64
N ILE A 21 -15.26 -12.13 6.45
CA ILE A 21 -14.49 -12.65 5.29
C ILE A 21 -12.98 -12.78 5.61
N ALA A 22 -12.42 -11.83 6.36
CA ALA A 22 -11.01 -11.83 6.72
C ALA A 22 -10.58 -13.00 7.64
N LYS A 23 -11.52 -13.82 8.13
CA LYS A 23 -11.23 -15.06 8.82
C LYS A 23 -10.59 -16.09 7.91
N SER A 24 -10.95 -16.10 6.62
CA SER A 24 -10.56 -17.14 5.66
C SER A 24 -9.81 -16.57 4.44
N VAL A 25 -10.04 -15.29 4.10
CA VAL A 25 -9.42 -14.64 2.96
C VAL A 25 -8.64 -13.43 3.47
N PRO A 26 -7.32 -13.35 3.23
CA PRO A 26 -6.56 -12.14 3.53
C PRO A 26 -7.21 -10.91 2.88
N LYS A 27 -7.31 -9.79 3.61
CA LYS A 27 -7.90 -8.57 3.05
C LYS A 27 -7.17 -8.09 1.79
N GLU A 28 -5.88 -8.37 1.71
CA GLU A 28 -5.01 -8.07 0.57
C GLU A 28 -5.35 -8.91 -0.68
N MET A 29 -6.07 -10.02 -0.48
CA MET A 29 -6.58 -10.90 -1.54
C MET A 29 -8.03 -10.60 -1.94
N LEU A 30 -8.68 -9.63 -1.31
CA LEU A 30 -10.01 -9.19 -1.75
C LEU A 30 -9.92 -8.60 -3.16
N PRO A 31 -10.83 -8.99 -4.08
CA PRO A 31 -10.71 -8.62 -5.48
C PRO A 31 -11.17 -7.18 -5.75
N ILE A 32 -10.52 -6.56 -6.72
CA ILE A 32 -11.05 -5.43 -7.48
C ILE A 32 -11.43 -5.99 -8.84
N VAL A 33 -12.72 -6.23 -9.03
CA VAL A 33 -13.30 -7.00 -10.14
C VAL A 33 -12.75 -8.44 -10.16
N ASP A 34 -11.65 -8.70 -10.84
CA ASP A 34 -11.06 -10.04 -11.08
C ASP A 34 -9.60 -10.16 -10.58
N LYS A 35 -9.00 -9.06 -10.09
CA LYS A 35 -7.61 -9.01 -9.65
C LYS A 35 -7.51 -8.66 -8.15
N PRO A 36 -6.73 -9.39 -7.32
CA PRO A 36 -6.61 -9.09 -5.90
C PRO A 36 -5.91 -7.76 -5.65
N ALA A 37 -6.30 -7.08 -4.57
CA ALA A 37 -5.78 -5.76 -4.19
C ALA A 37 -4.24 -5.72 -4.16
N ILE A 38 -3.58 -6.76 -3.63
CA ILE A 38 -2.12 -6.83 -3.53
C ILE A 38 -1.41 -6.80 -4.90
N SER A 39 -2.06 -7.29 -5.97
CA SER A 39 -1.51 -7.25 -7.33
C SER A 39 -1.30 -5.82 -7.81
N TYR A 40 -2.21 -4.91 -7.49
CA TYR A 40 -2.08 -3.48 -7.83
C TYR A 40 -0.85 -2.86 -7.18
N LEU A 41 -0.52 -3.24 -5.94
CA LEU A 41 0.66 -2.75 -5.23
C LEU A 41 1.96 -3.26 -5.88
N VAL A 42 1.98 -4.54 -6.23
CA VAL A 42 3.14 -5.15 -6.92
C VAL A 42 3.34 -4.51 -8.29
N GLU A 43 2.28 -4.36 -9.07
CA GLU A 43 2.34 -3.73 -10.39
C GLU A 43 2.79 -2.26 -10.31
N GLU A 44 2.30 -1.49 -9.31
CA GLU A 44 2.74 -0.11 -9.08
C GLU A 44 4.24 -0.03 -8.76
N ALA A 45 4.73 -0.91 -7.88
CA ALA A 45 6.14 -0.97 -7.53
C ALA A 45 7.00 -1.31 -8.75
N VAL A 46 6.61 -2.31 -9.53
CA VAL A 46 7.31 -2.72 -10.77
C VAL A 46 7.31 -1.60 -11.81
N ALA A 47 6.18 -0.92 -12.02
CA ALA A 47 6.07 0.22 -12.92
C ALA A 47 6.95 1.41 -12.48
N SER A 48 7.35 1.44 -11.19
CA SER A 48 8.28 2.43 -10.63
C SER A 48 9.75 1.98 -10.68
N GLY A 49 10.04 0.80 -11.24
CA GLY A 49 11.39 0.28 -11.42
C GLY A 49 11.88 -0.67 -10.32
N VAL A 50 11.00 -1.10 -9.43
CA VAL A 50 11.30 -2.12 -8.41
C VAL A 50 11.48 -3.48 -9.07
N THR A 51 12.52 -4.21 -8.64
CA THR A 51 12.84 -5.57 -9.11
C THR A 51 12.65 -6.63 -8.03
N ASP A 52 12.76 -6.22 -6.76
CA ASP A 52 12.74 -7.11 -5.60
C ASP A 52 11.70 -6.63 -4.59
N ILE A 53 10.71 -7.48 -4.30
CA ILE A 53 9.59 -7.15 -3.41
C ILE A 53 9.55 -8.15 -2.26
N LEU A 54 9.59 -7.64 -1.02
CA LEU A 54 9.35 -8.44 0.17
C LEU A 54 7.93 -8.23 0.68
N ILE A 55 7.13 -9.27 0.65
CA ILE A 55 5.80 -9.28 1.26
C ILE A 55 5.92 -9.87 2.67
N ILE A 56 5.55 -9.07 3.68
CA ILE A 56 5.58 -9.50 5.07
C ILE A 56 4.21 -10.06 5.42
N THR A 57 4.12 -11.39 5.49
CA THR A 57 2.89 -12.13 5.75
C THR A 57 2.68 -12.44 7.23
N GLY A 58 1.47 -12.86 7.57
CA GLY A 58 1.08 -13.43 8.86
C GLY A 58 0.67 -14.89 8.72
N ARG A 59 0.27 -15.48 9.84
CA ARG A 59 -0.28 -16.84 9.85
C ARG A 59 -1.60 -16.91 9.06
N GLY A 60 -1.76 -17.93 8.21
CA GLY A 60 -2.98 -18.17 7.43
C GLY A 60 -3.15 -17.25 6.23
N LYS A 61 -2.05 -16.71 5.68
CA LYS A 61 -2.05 -15.86 4.49
C LYS A 61 -1.41 -16.53 3.26
N ASP A 62 -1.39 -17.86 3.23
CA ASP A 62 -0.78 -18.65 2.16
C ASP A 62 -1.38 -18.35 0.77
N ALA A 63 -2.62 -17.84 0.71
CA ALA A 63 -3.24 -17.39 -0.54
C ALA A 63 -2.47 -16.26 -1.24
N ILE A 64 -1.73 -15.43 -0.48
CA ILE A 64 -0.88 -14.37 -1.07
C ILE A 64 0.34 -15.01 -1.74
N GLU A 65 0.96 -15.99 -1.09
CA GLU A 65 2.12 -16.71 -1.61
C GLU A 65 1.72 -17.46 -2.89
N ASN A 66 0.65 -18.25 -2.82
CA ASN A 66 0.11 -19.00 -3.96
C ASN A 66 -0.25 -18.13 -5.17
N TYR A 67 -0.64 -16.87 -4.97
CA TYR A 67 -1.01 -15.99 -6.07
C TYR A 67 0.19 -15.58 -6.93
N PHE A 68 1.37 -15.44 -6.33
CA PHE A 68 2.60 -15.05 -7.04
C PHE A 68 3.46 -16.24 -7.42
N ASP A 69 3.03 -17.47 -7.11
CA ASP A 69 3.75 -18.71 -7.43
C ASP A 69 3.18 -19.38 -8.68
N TYR A 70 3.99 -20.22 -9.32
CA TYR A 70 3.53 -20.98 -10.48
C TYR A 70 2.54 -22.09 -10.08
N SER A 71 1.52 -22.32 -10.89
CA SER A 71 0.56 -23.38 -10.71
C SER A 71 0.56 -24.35 -11.89
N VAL A 72 1.37 -25.39 -11.79
CA VAL A 72 1.57 -26.39 -12.84
C VAL A 72 0.25 -27.11 -13.20
N GLU A 73 -0.62 -27.35 -12.21
CA GLU A 73 -1.92 -28.01 -12.42
C GLU A 73 -2.85 -27.13 -13.26
N TYR A 74 -2.96 -25.82 -12.96
CA TYR A 74 -3.76 -24.90 -13.75
C TYR A 74 -3.21 -24.77 -15.16
N GLU A 75 -1.89 -24.59 -15.31
CA GLU A 75 -1.26 -24.46 -16.63
C GLU A 75 -1.53 -25.69 -17.50
N LYS A 76 -1.38 -26.89 -16.96
CA LYS A 76 -1.68 -28.14 -17.68
C LYS A 76 -3.14 -28.18 -18.12
N LYS A 77 -4.08 -27.91 -17.23
CA LYS A 77 -5.52 -27.91 -17.54
C LYS A 77 -5.89 -26.87 -18.61
N LEU A 78 -5.27 -25.69 -18.56
CA LEU A 78 -5.49 -24.65 -19.54
C LEU A 78 -4.88 -25.02 -20.89
N ALA A 79 -3.69 -25.63 -20.91
CA ALA A 79 -3.05 -26.13 -22.12
C ALA A 79 -3.90 -27.22 -22.81
N ASP A 80 -4.42 -28.18 -22.04
CA ASP A 80 -5.33 -29.23 -22.53
C ASP A 80 -6.63 -28.63 -23.13
N SER A 81 -7.03 -27.44 -22.67
CA SER A 81 -8.21 -26.69 -23.14
C SER A 81 -7.88 -25.64 -24.19
N GLN A 82 -6.63 -25.57 -24.69
CA GLN A 82 -6.13 -24.60 -25.68
C GLN A 82 -6.29 -23.12 -25.26
N LYS A 83 -6.33 -22.81 -23.96
CA LYS A 83 -6.44 -21.45 -23.40
C LYS A 83 -5.05 -20.86 -23.09
N THR A 84 -4.25 -20.67 -24.14
CA THR A 84 -2.85 -20.22 -24.01
C THR A 84 -2.71 -18.80 -23.49
N ASP A 85 -3.65 -17.91 -23.83
CA ASP A 85 -3.75 -16.54 -23.34
C ASP A 85 -3.84 -16.47 -21.79
N LYS A 86 -4.63 -17.35 -21.18
CA LYS A 86 -4.74 -17.44 -19.73
C LYS A 86 -3.46 -17.96 -19.05
N ILE A 87 -2.72 -18.85 -19.72
CA ILE A 87 -1.41 -19.30 -19.23
C ILE A 87 -0.40 -18.15 -19.25
N GLU A 88 -0.38 -17.37 -20.33
CA GLU A 88 0.51 -16.20 -20.43
C GLU A 88 0.19 -15.16 -19.36
N GLU A 89 -1.08 -14.89 -19.09
CA GLU A 89 -1.53 -13.98 -18.04
C GLU A 89 -1.04 -14.46 -16.65
N MET A 90 -1.23 -15.74 -16.31
CA MET A 90 -0.77 -16.30 -15.03
C MET A 90 0.76 -16.23 -14.90
N ARG A 91 1.50 -16.59 -15.94
CA ARG A 91 2.98 -16.52 -15.95
C ARG A 91 3.47 -15.08 -15.82
N ARG A 92 2.78 -14.12 -16.45
CA ARG A 92 3.10 -12.69 -16.30
C ARG A 92 3.05 -12.25 -14.85
N ILE A 93 2.02 -12.67 -14.09
CA ILE A 93 1.90 -12.34 -12.66
C ILE A 93 3.10 -12.87 -11.88
N CYS A 94 3.47 -14.13 -12.08
CA CYS A 94 4.61 -14.75 -11.38
C CYS A 94 5.97 -14.15 -11.75
N SER A 95 6.08 -13.49 -12.91
CA SER A 95 7.33 -12.92 -13.45
C SER A 95 7.44 -11.40 -13.31
N LEU A 96 6.50 -10.73 -12.65
CA LEU A 96 6.51 -9.26 -12.49
C LEU A 96 7.75 -8.76 -11.77
N ALA A 97 8.17 -9.42 -10.71
CA ALA A 97 9.33 -9.11 -9.90
C ALA A 97 9.83 -10.36 -9.17
N ASN A 98 10.99 -10.29 -8.54
CA ASN A 98 11.41 -11.27 -7.54
C ASN A 98 10.60 -11.03 -6.27
N VAL A 99 9.62 -11.88 -5.99
CA VAL A 99 8.77 -11.76 -4.80
C VAL A 99 9.27 -12.69 -3.72
N TYR A 100 9.58 -12.12 -2.56
CA TYR A 100 10.03 -12.82 -1.36
C TYR A 100 8.97 -12.75 -0.28
N PHE A 101 8.88 -13.77 0.56
CA PHE A 101 7.93 -13.82 1.66
C PHE A 101 8.65 -13.97 3.00
N LEU A 102 8.24 -13.15 3.96
CA LEU A 102 8.73 -13.25 5.33
C LEU A 102 7.56 -13.19 6.30
N ARG A 103 7.52 -14.14 7.23
CA ARG A 103 6.46 -14.18 8.24
C ARG A 103 6.80 -13.28 9.42
N GLN A 104 5.95 -12.31 9.71
CA GLN A 104 5.94 -11.61 10.99
C GLN A 104 5.41 -12.58 12.06
N LYS A 105 6.30 -13.07 12.92
CA LYS A 105 5.95 -14.10 13.93
C LYS A 105 5.01 -13.57 15.01
N GLU A 106 5.12 -12.29 15.37
CA GLU A 106 4.32 -11.58 16.34
C GLU A 106 3.81 -10.26 15.75
N THR A 107 2.51 -10.02 15.85
CA THR A 107 1.86 -8.82 15.32
C THR A 107 2.04 -7.64 16.27
N LYS A 108 3.23 -7.04 16.26
CA LYS A 108 3.59 -5.91 17.14
C LYS A 108 3.46 -4.54 16.46
N GLY A 109 2.69 -4.43 15.38
CA GLY A 109 2.44 -3.20 14.64
C GLY A 109 3.24 -3.08 13.33
N LEU A 110 2.95 -1.99 12.59
CA LEU A 110 3.51 -1.74 11.26
C LEU A 110 5.02 -1.49 11.31
N GLY A 111 5.51 -0.73 12.28
CA GLY A 111 6.94 -0.48 12.46
C GLY A 111 7.72 -1.77 12.72
N HIS A 112 7.15 -2.68 13.53
CA HIS A 112 7.77 -3.99 13.74
C HIS A 112 7.78 -4.85 12.47
N ALA A 113 6.71 -4.79 11.65
CA ALA A 113 6.71 -5.49 10.37
C ALA A 113 7.85 -4.98 9.48
N VAL A 114 7.98 -3.66 9.33
CA VAL A 114 9.06 -3.04 8.54
C VAL A 114 10.44 -3.40 9.10
N LEU A 115 10.61 -3.43 10.42
CA LEU A 115 11.88 -3.82 11.05
C LEU A 115 12.33 -5.23 10.64
N THR A 116 11.39 -6.16 10.42
CA THR A 116 11.74 -7.53 9.97
C THR A 116 12.36 -7.55 8.56
N ALA A 117 12.16 -6.49 7.77
CA ALA A 117 12.71 -6.36 6.41
C ALA A 117 14.19 -5.90 6.39
N LYS A 118 14.81 -5.56 7.54
CA LYS A 118 16.16 -4.98 7.64
C LYS A 118 17.20 -5.70 6.78
N ASN A 119 17.28 -7.03 6.89
CA ASN A 119 18.26 -7.81 6.15
C ASN A 119 17.99 -7.88 4.64
N PHE A 120 16.73 -7.83 4.21
CA PHE A 120 16.35 -7.78 2.81
C PHE A 120 16.70 -6.42 2.19
N VAL A 121 16.40 -5.34 2.89
CA VAL A 121 16.67 -3.97 2.42
C VAL A 121 18.18 -3.71 2.34
N GLY A 122 18.93 -4.09 3.36
CA GLY A 122 20.36 -3.81 3.43
C GLY A 122 20.64 -2.32 3.58
N SER A 123 21.45 -1.76 2.66
CA SER A 123 21.90 -0.36 2.68
C SER A 123 21.25 0.53 1.62
N GLU A 124 20.18 0.09 0.99
CA GLU A 124 19.54 0.80 -0.12
C GLU A 124 18.26 1.54 0.32
N PRO A 125 17.89 2.68 -0.30
CA PRO A 125 16.56 3.25 -0.12
C PRO A 125 15.51 2.28 -0.69
N PHE A 126 14.32 2.28 -0.08
CA PHE A 126 13.27 1.32 -0.41
C PHE A 126 11.88 1.91 -0.23
N TYR A 127 10.93 1.36 -0.96
CA TYR A 127 9.52 1.70 -0.79
C TYR A 127 8.86 0.84 0.28
N ILE A 128 7.86 1.43 0.94
CA ILE A 128 6.87 0.71 1.74
C ILE A 128 5.50 1.00 1.13
N LEU A 129 4.76 -0.06 0.77
CA LEU A 129 3.40 0.03 0.27
C LEU A 129 2.47 -0.66 1.28
N TYR A 130 1.54 0.09 1.87
CA TYR A 130 0.61 -0.49 2.84
C TYR A 130 -0.33 -1.45 2.14
N GLY A 131 -0.36 -2.70 2.60
CA GLY A 131 -0.98 -3.83 1.91
C GLY A 131 -2.48 -3.71 1.65
N ASP A 132 -3.17 -2.79 2.33
CA ASP A 132 -4.61 -2.52 2.18
C ASP A 132 -4.94 -1.17 1.54
N ASP A 133 -3.93 -0.44 1.03
CA ASP A 133 -4.11 0.82 0.33
C ASP A 133 -3.85 0.66 -1.17
N VAL A 134 -4.90 0.56 -1.95
CA VAL A 134 -4.80 0.58 -3.42
C VAL A 134 -4.92 2.01 -3.91
N ILE A 135 -4.00 2.43 -4.77
CA ILE A 135 -4.03 3.75 -5.39
C ILE A 135 -4.05 3.57 -6.90
N LEU A 136 -5.05 4.14 -7.56
CA LEU A 136 -5.15 4.19 -9.02
C LEU A 136 -4.65 5.56 -9.47
N SER A 137 -3.59 5.56 -10.29
CA SER A 137 -2.95 6.77 -10.79
C SER A 137 -2.33 6.53 -12.16
N GLU A 138 -2.32 7.53 -13.03
CA GLU A 138 -1.62 7.46 -14.32
C GLU A 138 -0.10 7.37 -14.10
N THR A 139 0.44 8.19 -13.19
CA THR A 139 1.83 8.09 -12.75
C THR A 139 1.88 7.33 -11.44
N PRO A 140 2.56 6.16 -11.36
CA PRO A 140 2.68 5.40 -10.12
C PRO A 140 3.13 6.26 -8.95
N VAL A 141 2.48 6.14 -7.78
CA VAL A 141 2.82 6.98 -6.61
C VAL A 141 4.25 6.73 -6.14
N CYS A 142 4.73 5.49 -6.19
CA CYS A 142 6.13 5.19 -5.92
C CYS A 142 7.08 6.01 -6.82
N LYS A 143 6.72 6.20 -8.10
CA LYS A 143 7.51 7.04 -9.02
C LYS A 143 7.47 8.52 -8.62
N GLN A 144 6.31 9.04 -8.22
CA GLN A 144 6.17 10.42 -7.73
C GLN A 144 7.04 10.65 -6.48
N LEU A 145 7.09 9.66 -5.57
CA LEU A 145 7.99 9.72 -4.41
C LEU A 145 9.47 9.67 -4.80
N ALA A 146 9.83 8.86 -5.80
CA ALA A 146 11.21 8.81 -6.30
C ALA A 146 11.66 10.15 -6.87
N ASP A 147 10.81 10.83 -7.63
CA ASP A 147 11.10 12.13 -8.20
C ASP A 147 11.33 13.19 -7.11
N ALA A 148 10.52 13.15 -6.05
CA ALA A 148 10.72 14.01 -4.87
C ALA A 148 12.00 13.65 -4.10
N TYR A 149 12.28 12.35 -3.92
CA TYR A 149 13.52 11.89 -3.29
C TYR A 149 14.76 12.34 -4.07
N GLU A 150 14.71 12.28 -5.39
CA GLU A 150 15.79 12.78 -6.23
C GLU A 150 16.01 14.28 -6.05
N LYS A 151 14.93 15.05 -6.00
CA LYS A 151 14.98 16.52 -5.87
C LYS A 151 15.48 16.97 -4.50
N TYR A 152 15.00 16.37 -3.43
CA TYR A 152 15.22 16.84 -2.06
C TYR A 152 16.24 16.02 -1.27
N GLN A 153 16.61 14.83 -1.72
CA GLN A 153 17.53 13.89 -1.05
C GLN A 153 17.11 13.58 0.40
N LYS A 154 15.80 13.56 0.66
CA LYS A 154 15.18 13.25 1.95
C LYS A 154 14.21 12.08 1.79
N PRO A 155 14.02 11.24 2.84
CA PRO A 155 12.93 10.26 2.86
C PRO A 155 11.59 10.92 2.53
N CYS A 156 10.71 10.20 1.82
CA CYS A 156 9.45 10.77 1.32
C CYS A 156 8.23 9.99 1.81
N CYS A 157 7.09 10.67 1.93
CA CYS A 157 5.80 10.02 2.17
C CYS A 157 4.72 10.60 1.26
N GLY A 158 3.85 9.74 0.74
CA GLY A 158 2.67 10.14 -0.01
C GLY A 158 1.56 10.57 0.93
N VAL A 159 1.01 11.75 0.70
CA VAL A 159 -0.01 12.36 1.56
C VAL A 159 -1.24 12.80 0.79
N LYS A 160 -2.35 12.95 1.50
CA LYS A 160 -3.55 13.66 1.09
C LYS A 160 -4.13 14.44 2.26
N SER A 161 -4.85 15.51 1.96
CA SER A 161 -5.73 16.14 2.93
C SER A 161 -6.92 15.23 3.21
N VAL A 162 -7.16 14.94 4.49
CA VAL A 162 -8.34 14.21 4.95
C VAL A 162 -9.31 15.17 5.65
N PRO A 163 -10.62 14.86 5.71
CA PRO A 163 -11.55 15.64 6.53
C PRO A 163 -11.06 15.74 7.97
N TRP A 164 -11.11 16.94 8.57
CA TRP A 164 -10.61 17.20 9.93
C TRP A 164 -11.19 16.25 10.98
N GLU A 165 -12.46 15.89 10.83
CA GLU A 165 -13.15 14.95 11.71
C GLU A 165 -12.66 13.50 11.59
N LEU A 166 -11.80 13.19 10.62
CA LEU A 166 -11.22 11.87 10.40
C LEU A 166 -9.71 11.79 10.73
N VAL A 167 -9.04 12.91 11.00
CA VAL A 167 -7.58 12.96 11.26
C VAL A 167 -7.17 11.99 12.37
N TYR A 168 -8.01 11.82 13.41
CA TYR A 168 -7.75 10.89 14.53
C TYR A 168 -7.58 9.42 14.10
N LYS A 169 -7.94 9.05 12.87
CA LYS A 169 -7.77 7.69 12.31
C LYS A 169 -6.42 7.48 11.65
N TYR A 170 -5.74 8.56 11.32
CA TYR A 170 -4.51 8.61 10.53
C TYR A 170 -3.39 9.29 11.32
N CYS A 171 -2.30 9.62 10.65
CA CYS A 171 -1.31 10.54 11.21
C CYS A 171 -1.64 11.99 10.82
N SER A 172 -1.10 12.94 11.58
CA SER A 172 -1.13 14.37 11.29
C SER A 172 0.29 14.89 11.15
N LEU A 173 0.59 15.62 10.07
CA LEU A 173 1.94 16.10 9.77
C LEU A 173 2.10 17.57 10.16
N LYS A 174 3.25 17.89 10.76
CA LYS A 174 3.76 19.26 10.85
C LYS A 174 4.60 19.53 9.61
N ALA A 175 4.03 20.26 8.66
CA ALA A 175 4.58 20.41 7.33
C ALA A 175 4.40 21.84 6.79
N GLU A 176 5.39 22.30 6.02
CA GLU A 176 5.36 23.59 5.34
C GLU A 176 5.43 23.36 3.82
N SER A 177 4.62 24.07 3.04
CA SER A 177 4.57 23.92 1.58
C SER A 177 5.87 24.42 0.93
N ASN A 178 6.38 23.67 -0.04
CA ASN A 178 7.50 24.06 -0.90
C ASN A 178 7.07 24.92 -2.11
N GLY A 179 5.77 25.21 -2.24
CA GLY A 179 5.21 25.99 -3.37
C GLY A 179 4.82 25.14 -4.59
N ASP A 180 4.95 23.84 -4.47
CA ASP A 180 4.47 22.84 -5.44
C ASP A 180 3.59 21.79 -4.71
N ASN A 181 3.46 20.59 -5.26
CA ASN A 181 2.74 19.49 -4.59
C ASN A 181 3.56 18.79 -3.49
N THR A 182 4.65 19.41 -3.02
CA THR A 182 5.50 18.87 -1.95
C THR A 182 5.50 19.74 -0.70
N TYR A 183 5.86 19.13 0.42
CA TYR A 183 5.95 19.78 1.72
C TYR A 183 7.21 19.34 2.45
N ASP A 184 7.87 20.25 3.16
CA ASP A 184 8.92 19.89 4.12
C ASP A 184 8.30 19.50 5.45
N VAL A 185 8.54 18.27 5.90
CA VAL A 185 7.94 17.69 7.11
C VAL A 185 8.97 17.69 8.23
N THR A 186 8.61 18.34 9.34
CA THR A 186 9.48 18.48 10.54
C THR A 186 9.03 17.61 11.71
N ASP A 187 7.78 17.16 11.72
CA ASP A 187 7.23 16.29 12.77
C ASP A 187 5.95 15.61 12.29
N MET A 188 5.54 14.56 13.00
CA MET A 188 4.25 13.90 12.78
C MET A 188 3.76 13.20 14.04
N ILE A 189 2.45 13.00 14.14
CA ILE A 189 1.81 12.33 15.26
C ILE A 189 0.80 11.29 14.75
N GLU A 190 0.92 10.05 15.22
CA GLU A 190 0.00 8.96 14.89
C GLU A 190 -1.27 9.05 15.72
N LYS A 191 -2.43 9.02 15.05
CA LYS A 191 -3.76 9.03 15.67
C LYS A 191 -3.89 10.09 16.77
N PRO A 192 -3.70 11.38 16.43
CA PRO A 192 -3.72 12.46 17.40
C PRO A 192 -5.03 12.51 18.17
N LYS A 193 -4.98 12.87 19.44
CA LYS A 193 -6.17 13.25 20.18
C LYS A 193 -6.65 14.62 19.70
N LYS A 194 -7.94 14.90 19.83
CA LYS A 194 -8.53 16.18 19.44
C LYS A 194 -7.75 17.35 20.03
N GLY A 195 -7.32 18.26 19.20
CA GLY A 195 -6.52 19.44 19.56
C GLY A 195 -5.01 19.21 19.59
N GLN A 196 -4.53 18.02 19.19
CA GLN A 196 -3.10 17.71 19.05
C GLN A 196 -2.68 17.61 17.58
N GLU A 197 -3.63 17.77 16.67
CA GLU A 197 -3.39 17.72 15.23
C GLU A 197 -2.54 18.90 14.79
N TYR A 198 -1.49 18.65 14.02
CA TYR A 198 -0.69 19.71 13.37
C TYR A 198 -1.39 20.23 12.11
N SER A 199 -1.96 19.33 11.33
CA SER A 199 -2.67 19.63 10.08
C SER A 199 -3.61 18.47 9.73
N ASN A 200 -4.36 18.62 8.64
CA ASN A 200 -5.17 17.54 8.07
C ASN A 200 -4.45 16.78 6.95
N LEU A 201 -3.16 17.02 6.73
CA LEU A 201 -2.33 16.20 5.86
C LEU A 201 -2.00 14.88 6.55
N SER A 202 -2.30 13.78 5.88
CA SER A 202 -2.11 12.42 6.41
C SER A 202 -1.37 11.55 5.41
N ILE A 203 -0.49 10.67 5.92
CA ILE A 203 0.20 9.67 5.11
C ILE A 203 -0.81 8.61 4.66
N LEU A 204 -0.85 8.34 3.36
CA LEU A 204 -1.78 7.39 2.78
C LEU A 204 -1.05 6.37 1.89
N GLY A 205 -0.61 5.30 2.52
CA GLY A 205 -0.24 4.06 1.88
C GLY A 205 1.14 3.94 1.24
N ARG A 206 1.82 5.02 0.92
CA ARG A 206 3.13 4.98 0.24
C ARG A 206 4.18 5.78 0.96
N VAL A 207 5.33 5.14 1.17
CA VAL A 207 6.49 5.77 1.81
C VAL A 207 7.78 5.31 1.12
N LEU A 208 8.76 6.20 0.99
CA LEU A 208 10.11 5.92 0.54
C LEU A 208 11.06 6.27 1.68
N LEU A 209 11.77 5.29 2.21
CA LEU A 209 12.68 5.43 3.34
C LEU A 209 14.11 5.05 3.00
N THR A 210 15.01 5.53 3.84
CA THR A 210 16.42 5.11 3.88
C THR A 210 16.66 4.10 5.01
N PRO A 211 17.76 3.31 4.95
CA PRO A 211 18.08 2.32 5.98
C PRO A 211 18.22 2.84 7.40
N ASP A 212 18.42 4.14 7.58
CA ASP A 212 18.51 4.80 8.90
C ASP A 212 17.28 4.54 9.78
N ILE A 213 16.12 4.31 9.13
CA ILE A 213 14.89 3.98 9.83
C ILE A 213 15.01 2.74 10.72
N PHE A 214 15.84 1.76 10.35
CA PHE A 214 15.98 0.53 11.12
C PHE A 214 16.63 0.75 12.48
N GLY A 215 17.65 1.63 12.56
CA GLY A 215 18.26 1.99 13.84
C GLY A 215 17.27 2.72 14.78
N ILE A 216 16.35 3.47 14.22
CA ILE A 216 15.29 4.15 14.98
C ILE A 216 14.25 3.11 15.43
N LEU A 217 13.78 2.24 14.53
CA LEU A 217 12.77 1.21 14.82
C LEU A 217 13.24 0.22 15.91
N GLU A 218 14.52 -0.12 15.97
CA GLU A 218 15.10 -0.98 17.02
C GLU A 218 14.94 -0.38 18.43
N ASN A 219 14.85 0.95 18.52
CA ASN A 219 14.71 1.69 19.78
C ASN A 219 13.31 2.29 19.97
N THR A 220 12.38 2.10 19.01
CA THR A 220 11.02 2.62 19.11
C THR A 220 10.21 1.80 20.12
N VAL A 221 9.67 2.46 21.12
CA VAL A 221 8.78 1.84 22.11
C VAL A 221 7.35 1.76 21.56
N PRO A 222 6.52 0.81 22.06
CA PRO A 222 5.11 0.75 21.67
C PRO A 222 4.38 2.06 21.96
N GLY A 223 3.71 2.60 20.92
CA GLY A 223 2.95 3.83 20.94
C GLY A 223 1.43 3.60 20.92
N ALA A 224 0.72 4.26 20.02
CA ALA A 224 -0.72 4.14 19.87
C ALA A 224 -1.16 2.68 19.71
N GLY A 225 -2.13 2.24 20.52
CA GLY A 225 -2.63 0.85 20.51
C GLY A 225 -1.68 -0.21 21.08
N GLY A 226 -0.56 0.18 21.71
CA GLY A 226 0.46 -0.75 22.21
C GLY A 226 1.32 -1.36 21.11
N GLU A 227 1.32 -0.77 19.91
CA GLU A 227 2.05 -1.23 18.72
C GLU A 227 3.30 -0.38 18.46
N ILE A 228 4.33 -0.97 17.88
CA ILE A 228 5.46 -0.24 17.31
C ILE A 228 4.99 0.40 16.01
N GLN A 229 4.71 1.70 16.07
CA GLN A 229 4.20 2.45 14.93
C GLN A 229 5.35 2.90 14.01
N LEU A 230 5.17 2.74 12.71
CA LEU A 230 6.13 3.25 11.73
C LEU A 230 6.18 4.78 11.77
N THR A 231 5.04 5.42 11.98
CA THR A 231 4.90 6.88 12.06
C THR A 231 5.72 7.47 13.20
N ASP A 232 5.80 6.79 14.37
CA ASP A 232 6.61 7.23 15.50
C ASP A 232 8.10 7.25 15.14
N ALA A 233 8.58 6.21 14.44
CA ALA A 233 9.96 6.17 13.95
C ALA A 233 10.22 7.22 12.87
N MET A 234 9.28 7.43 11.96
CA MET A 234 9.36 8.46 10.92
C MET A 234 9.34 9.88 11.51
N SER A 235 8.62 10.11 12.61
CA SER A 235 8.66 11.36 13.36
C SER A 235 10.08 11.68 13.87
N VAL A 236 10.80 10.68 14.38
CA VAL A 236 12.20 10.85 14.79
C VAL A 236 13.07 11.19 13.57
N LEU A 237 12.86 10.54 12.44
CA LEU A 237 13.57 10.82 11.19
C LEU A 237 13.31 12.25 10.71
N ALA A 238 12.06 12.69 10.73
CA ALA A 238 11.65 14.04 10.34
C ALA A 238 12.30 15.12 11.22
N ARG A 239 12.34 14.91 12.53
CA ARG A 239 12.98 15.84 13.47
C ARG A 239 14.49 15.94 13.31
N ASN A 240 15.15 14.86 12.90
CA ASN A 240 16.62 14.80 12.80
C ASN A 240 17.17 15.30 11.47
N GLY A 241 16.46 15.11 10.36
CA GLY A 241 16.96 15.45 9.02
C GLY A 241 15.89 15.99 8.07
N GLY A 242 14.63 16.00 8.52
CA GLY A 242 13.48 16.31 7.68
C GLY A 242 13.04 15.16 6.81
N MET A 243 11.79 15.22 6.38
CA MET A 243 11.20 14.35 5.37
C MET A 243 10.46 15.21 4.35
N THR A 244 10.23 14.68 3.16
CA THR A 244 9.38 15.33 2.16
C THR A 244 8.05 14.62 2.06
N ALA A 245 6.94 15.35 2.19
CA ALA A 245 5.63 14.82 1.84
C ALA A 245 5.29 15.20 0.40
N VAL A 246 4.66 14.29 -0.32
CA VAL A 246 4.18 14.49 -1.70
C VAL A 246 2.66 14.35 -1.69
N ASP A 247 1.94 15.41 -2.02
CA ASP A 247 0.51 15.33 -2.32
C ASP A 247 0.35 14.66 -3.69
N PHE A 248 0.29 13.33 -3.66
CA PHE A 248 0.36 12.52 -4.86
C PHE A 248 -0.88 12.67 -5.75
N GLU A 249 -0.70 12.55 -7.04
CA GLU A 249 -1.80 12.37 -7.99
C GLU A 249 -2.27 10.93 -7.96
N GLY A 250 -3.61 10.74 -7.92
CA GLY A 250 -4.22 9.43 -7.88
C GLY A 250 -5.37 9.34 -6.89
N GLU A 251 -6.17 8.30 -7.03
CA GLU A 251 -7.31 8.01 -6.17
C GLU A 251 -7.01 6.80 -5.28
N ARG A 252 -7.12 7.00 -3.96
CA ARG A 252 -6.86 5.98 -2.96
C ARG A 252 -8.13 5.27 -2.54
N PHE A 253 -8.04 3.95 -2.39
CA PHE A 253 -9.08 3.08 -1.84
C PHE A 253 -8.56 2.31 -0.63
N ASP A 254 -9.19 2.52 0.54
CA ASP A 254 -8.90 1.80 1.78
C ASP A 254 -9.60 0.43 1.79
N PHE A 255 -8.88 -0.63 1.45
CA PHE A 255 -9.35 -2.02 1.52
C PHE A 255 -9.47 -2.55 2.94
N GLY A 256 -9.03 -1.81 3.92
CA GLY A 256 -9.34 -2.07 5.32
C GLY A 256 -10.77 -1.67 5.72
N SER A 257 -11.58 -1.10 4.81
CA SER A 257 -12.97 -0.71 5.05
C SER A 257 -13.92 -1.30 4.01
N LYS A 258 -15.14 -1.66 4.45
CA LYS A 258 -16.18 -2.21 3.56
C LYS A 258 -16.60 -1.21 2.48
N LEU A 259 -16.68 0.07 2.84
CA LEU A 259 -17.05 1.12 1.89
C LEU A 259 -15.95 1.33 0.85
N GLY A 260 -14.67 1.40 1.27
CA GLY A 260 -13.55 1.53 0.35
C GLY A 260 -13.45 0.34 -0.63
N PHE A 261 -13.67 -0.88 -0.14
CA PHE A 261 -13.77 -2.07 -0.98
C PHE A 261 -14.87 -1.96 -2.05
N LEU A 262 -16.09 -1.58 -1.65
CA LEU A 262 -17.21 -1.43 -2.58
C LEU A 262 -16.97 -0.29 -3.58
N THR A 263 -16.47 0.85 -3.13
CA THR A 263 -16.20 2.00 -4.00
C THR A 263 -15.13 1.67 -5.04
N ALA A 264 -14.06 0.98 -4.64
CA ALA A 264 -13.03 0.52 -5.57
C ALA A 264 -13.61 -0.39 -6.65
N ASN A 265 -14.45 -1.36 -6.26
CA ASN A 265 -15.08 -2.29 -7.21
C ASN A 265 -16.02 -1.58 -8.18
N VAL A 266 -16.83 -0.62 -7.71
CA VAL A 266 -17.73 0.15 -8.59
C VAL A 266 -16.92 0.95 -9.60
N LYS A 267 -15.92 1.71 -9.15
CA LYS A 267 -15.10 2.55 -10.04
C LYS A 267 -14.30 1.74 -11.04
N SER A 268 -13.61 0.71 -10.58
CA SER A 268 -12.83 -0.16 -11.48
C SER A 268 -13.74 -0.97 -12.41
N GLY A 269 -14.90 -1.40 -11.92
CA GLY A 269 -15.88 -2.13 -12.73
C GLY A 269 -16.40 -1.33 -13.93
N ILE A 270 -16.61 -0.02 -13.77
CA ILE A 270 -17.03 0.87 -14.86
C ILE A 270 -15.98 0.97 -15.96
N SER A 271 -14.70 0.89 -15.60
CA SER A 271 -13.58 1.02 -16.54
C SER A 271 -13.03 -0.35 -17.02
N HIS A 272 -13.63 -1.45 -16.56
CA HIS A 272 -13.14 -2.78 -16.86
C HIS A 272 -13.39 -3.17 -18.33
N PRO A 273 -12.38 -3.70 -19.06
CA PRO A 273 -12.49 -3.93 -20.50
C PRO A 273 -13.56 -4.92 -20.90
N GLU A 274 -13.84 -5.94 -20.06
CA GLU A 274 -14.83 -6.99 -20.39
C GLU A 274 -16.26 -6.62 -19.98
N VAL A 275 -16.44 -5.95 -18.84
CA VAL A 275 -17.78 -5.75 -18.24
C VAL A 275 -18.17 -4.29 -18.10
N GLY A 276 -17.29 -3.35 -18.37
CA GLY A 276 -17.47 -1.93 -18.02
C GLY A 276 -18.71 -1.29 -18.62
N GLU A 277 -18.98 -1.51 -19.90
CA GLU A 277 -20.14 -0.92 -20.58
C GLU A 277 -21.49 -1.47 -20.05
N GLU A 278 -21.56 -2.78 -19.81
CA GLU A 278 -22.77 -3.41 -19.27
C GLU A 278 -22.97 -3.02 -17.80
N PHE A 279 -21.88 -2.97 -17.02
CA PHE A 279 -21.93 -2.58 -15.63
C PHE A 279 -22.33 -1.11 -15.45
N LYS A 280 -21.82 -0.21 -16.30
CA LYS A 280 -22.22 1.19 -16.30
C LYS A 280 -23.71 1.36 -16.59
N LYS A 281 -24.24 0.62 -17.56
CA LYS A 281 -25.66 0.61 -17.90
C LYS A 281 -26.51 0.12 -16.71
N PHE A 282 -26.09 -0.99 -16.11
CA PHE A 282 -26.73 -1.53 -14.91
C PHE A 282 -26.77 -0.49 -13.77
N LEU A 283 -25.64 0.19 -13.49
CA LEU A 283 -25.60 1.20 -12.43
C LEU A 283 -26.53 2.38 -12.69
N ILE A 284 -26.58 2.89 -13.94
CA ILE A 284 -27.49 3.99 -14.31
C ILE A 284 -28.95 3.60 -14.07
N ASP A 285 -29.31 2.38 -14.42
CA ASP A 285 -30.69 1.91 -14.23
C ASP A 285 -30.98 1.58 -12.76
N PHE A 286 -30.00 1.05 -12.02
CA PHE A 286 -30.14 0.77 -10.60
C PHE A 286 -30.34 2.04 -9.77
N VAL A 287 -29.56 3.11 -10.02
CA VAL A 287 -29.70 4.39 -9.30
C VAL A 287 -31.14 4.95 -9.42
N LYS A 288 -31.79 4.83 -10.59
CA LYS A 288 -33.18 5.25 -10.77
C LYS A 288 -34.19 4.51 -9.86
N THR A 289 -33.81 3.37 -9.32
CA THR A 289 -34.66 2.58 -8.40
C THR A 289 -34.51 3.01 -6.94
N LEU A 290 -33.43 3.73 -6.58
CA LEU A 290 -33.16 4.20 -5.22
C LEU A 290 -33.99 5.44 -4.84
N ASP A 291 -34.47 6.18 -5.83
CA ASP A 291 -35.28 7.38 -5.63
C ASP A 291 -36.79 7.06 -5.49
N LYS A 292 -37.16 5.79 -5.39
CA LYS A 292 -38.51 5.28 -5.12
C LYS A 292 -38.63 4.72 -3.70
#